data_6dfa4655f93d8d4eb4adc2f9efc2e265
#
_entry.id   6dfa4655f93d8d4eb4adc2f9efc2e265
#
_cell.length_a   1.000
_cell.length_b   1.000
_cell.length_c   1.000
_cell.angle_alpha   90.00
_cell.angle_beta   90.00
_cell.angle_gamma   90.00
#
_symmetry.space_group_name_H-M   'P 1'
#
loop_
_entity.id
_entity.type
_entity.pdbx_description
1 polymer ?
#
loop_
_entity_poly.entity_id
_entity_poly.type
_entity_poly.pdbx_seq_one_letter_code
_entity_poly.pdbx_strand_id
1 'polypeptide(L)'
;MGAESTDKDYSRLRHRMVEEQLRPRGIADEKVLATMEKIPRHLFVPSAHRHHAYDDGPLPIAQGQTISQPYMVARMTELLCLSGKSRVLEVGTGSGYQAAVLGELAGQIWTVERISELAKSAEELLDAFGYQNVRVILGDGTTGFPEAAPYDGILVTAAAPRVPESLRRQLAVGGRMVIPISAGYSEDLTLVERLADMPPGPPDAPVDDEDVRWAFRETTVLSCVFVPLIGAEGYDA
;
A
#
# COMPACT_ATOMS: atom_id res chain seq x y z
N MET A 1 4.91 -36.33 -5.42
CA MET A 1 4.06 -35.92 -4.28
C MET A 1 4.98 -35.22 -3.30
N GLY A 2 5.06 -33.87 -3.37
CA GLY A 2 5.77 -33.07 -2.38
C GLY A 2 4.96 -33.05 -1.09
N ALA A 3 5.61 -33.25 0.05
CA ALA A 3 4.98 -33.11 1.35
C ALA A 3 4.40 -31.68 1.46
N GLU A 4 3.13 -31.54 1.82
CA GLU A 4 2.56 -30.24 2.17
C GLU A 4 3.37 -29.65 3.33
N SER A 5 3.87 -28.44 3.14
CA SER A 5 4.61 -27.74 4.18
C SER A 5 3.70 -27.53 5.40
N THR A 6 4.21 -27.88 6.56
CA THR A 6 3.46 -27.73 7.82
C THR A 6 3.43 -26.26 8.22
N ASP A 7 2.51 -25.85 9.09
CA ASP A 7 2.44 -24.49 9.66
C ASP A 7 3.76 -24.09 10.36
N LYS A 8 4.45 -25.07 10.95
CA LYS A 8 5.78 -24.89 11.57
C LYS A 8 6.87 -24.57 10.53
N ASP A 9 6.78 -25.13 9.32
CA ASP A 9 7.72 -24.85 8.24
C ASP A 9 7.50 -23.43 7.72
N TYR A 10 6.24 -23.00 7.53
CA TYR A 10 5.91 -21.63 7.12
C TYR A 10 6.33 -20.60 8.17
N SER A 11 6.22 -20.89 9.46
CA SER A 11 6.69 -20.01 10.52
C SER A 11 8.20 -19.79 10.44
N ARG A 12 8.98 -20.84 10.17
CA ARG A 12 10.44 -20.74 9.98
C ARG A 12 10.79 -19.94 8.74
N LEU A 13 10.10 -20.16 7.62
CA LEU A 13 10.32 -19.40 6.38
C LEU A 13 9.99 -17.91 6.57
N ARG A 14 8.94 -17.60 7.30
CA ARG A 14 8.55 -16.23 7.63
C ARG A 14 9.59 -15.53 8.49
N HIS A 15 10.10 -16.20 9.51
CA HIS A 15 11.20 -15.68 10.33
C HIS A 15 12.46 -15.41 9.49
N ARG A 16 12.85 -16.33 8.62
CA ARG A 16 14.00 -16.16 7.71
C ARG A 16 13.78 -14.98 6.76
N MET A 17 12.58 -14.80 6.21
CA MET A 17 12.24 -13.63 5.38
C MET A 17 12.55 -12.32 6.13
N VAL A 18 12.14 -12.19 7.39
CA VAL A 18 12.42 -11.00 8.20
C VAL A 18 13.91 -10.82 8.43
N GLU A 19 14.60 -11.85 8.89
CA GLU A 19 16.00 -11.74 9.31
C GLU A 19 16.99 -11.68 8.15
N GLU A 20 16.71 -12.36 7.03
CA GLU A 20 17.66 -12.49 5.92
C GLU A 20 17.33 -11.56 4.72
N GLN A 21 16.07 -11.09 4.58
CA GLN A 21 15.66 -10.27 3.43
C GLN A 21 15.28 -8.85 3.82
N LEU A 22 14.61 -8.62 4.95
CA LEU A 22 14.10 -7.31 5.33
C LEU A 22 15.13 -6.50 6.13
N ARG A 23 15.62 -7.02 7.26
CA ARG A 23 16.60 -6.33 8.11
C ARG A 23 17.89 -5.95 7.36
N PRO A 24 18.54 -6.85 6.60
CA PRO A 24 19.79 -6.52 5.92
C PRO A 24 19.63 -5.46 4.82
N ARG A 25 18.39 -5.26 4.32
CA ARG A 25 18.07 -4.24 3.34
C ARG A 25 17.58 -2.93 3.94
N GLY A 26 17.73 -2.75 5.26
CA GLY A 26 17.52 -1.49 5.95
C GLY A 26 16.09 -1.23 6.43
N ILE A 27 15.22 -2.26 6.52
CA ILE A 27 13.97 -2.14 7.27
C ILE A 27 14.31 -2.12 8.75
N ALA A 28 14.06 -1.00 9.43
CA ALA A 28 14.48 -0.73 10.80
C ALA A 28 13.29 -0.56 11.78
N ASP A 29 12.08 -0.35 11.29
CA ASP A 29 10.90 -0.25 12.16
C ASP A 29 10.52 -1.64 12.68
N GLU A 30 10.79 -1.85 13.98
CA GLU A 30 10.52 -3.12 14.66
C GLU A 30 9.03 -3.50 14.67
N LYS A 31 8.10 -2.53 14.57
CA LYS A 31 6.66 -2.82 14.46
C LYS A 31 6.34 -3.40 13.08
N VAL A 32 6.93 -2.85 12.04
CA VAL A 32 6.81 -3.37 10.68
C VAL A 32 7.39 -4.78 10.60
N LEU A 33 8.60 -4.99 11.10
CA LEU A 33 9.25 -6.31 11.12
C LEU A 33 8.43 -7.35 11.89
N ALA A 34 7.97 -7.01 13.10
CA ALA A 34 7.11 -7.89 13.90
C ALA A 34 5.78 -8.21 13.20
N THR A 35 5.19 -7.24 12.50
CA THR A 35 3.97 -7.45 11.71
C THR A 35 4.21 -8.39 10.54
N MET A 36 5.31 -8.20 9.80
CA MET A 36 5.71 -9.09 8.70
C MET A 36 6.01 -10.52 9.19
N GLU A 37 6.52 -10.66 10.41
CA GLU A 37 6.75 -11.97 11.03
C GLU A 37 5.46 -12.60 11.55
N LYS A 38 4.47 -11.81 11.96
CA LYS A 38 3.17 -12.28 12.48
C LYS A 38 2.27 -12.84 11.39
N ILE A 39 2.10 -12.09 10.27
CA ILE A 39 1.06 -12.37 9.27
C ILE A 39 1.47 -13.55 8.38
N PRO A 40 0.63 -14.60 8.24
CA PRO A 40 0.91 -15.78 7.43
C PRO A 40 0.73 -15.51 5.93
N ARG A 41 1.71 -14.83 5.29
CA ARG A 41 1.66 -14.42 3.89
C ARG A 41 1.24 -15.53 2.92
N HIS A 42 1.62 -16.79 3.19
CA HIS A 42 1.27 -17.94 2.36
C HIS A 42 -0.24 -18.20 2.25
N LEU A 43 -1.05 -17.64 3.17
CA LEU A 43 -2.51 -17.74 3.09
C LEU A 43 -3.14 -16.68 2.17
N PHE A 44 -2.38 -15.65 1.80
CA PHE A 44 -2.75 -14.62 0.82
C PHE A 44 -2.25 -14.93 -0.61
N VAL A 45 -1.69 -16.13 -0.80
CA VAL A 45 -1.13 -16.60 -2.07
C VAL A 45 -1.90 -17.82 -2.54
N PRO A 46 -2.21 -17.96 -3.85
CA PRO A 46 -2.84 -19.17 -4.39
C PRO A 46 -2.07 -20.43 -4.00
N SER A 47 -2.77 -21.52 -3.75
CA SER A 47 -2.20 -22.78 -3.24
C SER A 47 -0.99 -23.28 -4.05
N ALA A 48 -1.03 -23.11 -5.37
CA ALA A 48 0.05 -23.50 -6.29
C ALA A 48 1.37 -22.73 -6.02
N HIS A 49 1.31 -21.54 -5.43
CA HIS A 49 2.48 -20.68 -5.19
C HIS A 49 2.86 -20.54 -3.71
N ARG A 50 2.16 -21.21 -2.79
CA ARG A 50 2.39 -21.09 -1.33
C ARG A 50 3.82 -21.42 -0.90
N HIS A 51 4.46 -22.35 -1.56
CA HIS A 51 5.86 -22.74 -1.26
C HIS A 51 6.87 -21.63 -1.57
N HIS A 52 6.51 -20.65 -2.42
CA HIS A 52 7.28 -19.46 -2.73
C HIS A 52 6.86 -18.21 -1.95
N ALA A 53 5.87 -18.31 -1.06
CA ALA A 53 5.27 -17.16 -0.41
C ALA A 53 6.25 -16.26 0.35
N TYR A 54 7.38 -16.80 0.76
CA TYR A 54 8.41 -16.10 1.53
C TYR A 54 9.71 -15.86 0.75
N ASP A 55 9.71 -16.13 -0.56
CA ASP A 55 10.82 -15.80 -1.45
C ASP A 55 10.85 -14.28 -1.70
N ASP A 56 12.02 -13.74 -2.02
CA ASP A 56 12.25 -12.29 -2.24
C ASP A 56 11.77 -11.85 -3.62
N GLY A 57 10.48 -11.99 -3.88
CA GLY A 57 9.87 -11.61 -5.16
C GLY A 57 8.35 -11.46 -5.09
N PRO A 58 7.75 -10.82 -6.11
CA PRO A 58 6.31 -10.81 -6.29
C PRO A 58 5.81 -12.18 -6.74
N LEU A 59 4.55 -12.49 -6.46
CA LEU A 59 3.92 -13.73 -6.91
C LEU A 59 2.60 -13.43 -7.63
N PRO A 60 2.22 -14.22 -8.65
CA PRO A 60 0.96 -14.04 -9.33
C PRO A 60 -0.21 -14.39 -8.39
N ILE A 61 -1.27 -13.60 -8.50
CA ILE A 61 -2.59 -13.87 -7.92
C ILE A 61 -3.65 -13.92 -9.03
N ALA A 62 -4.93 -13.97 -8.67
CA ALA A 62 -6.00 -13.97 -9.65
C ALA A 62 -6.02 -12.68 -10.51
N GLN A 63 -6.75 -12.71 -11.63
CA GLN A 63 -7.01 -11.57 -12.51
C GLN A 63 -5.73 -10.91 -13.09
N GLY A 64 -4.65 -11.69 -13.27
CA GLY A 64 -3.38 -11.18 -13.81
C GLY A 64 -2.66 -10.19 -12.89
N GLN A 65 -3.05 -10.09 -11.63
CA GLN A 65 -2.42 -9.24 -10.64
C GLN A 65 -1.34 -9.98 -9.86
N THR A 66 -0.62 -9.26 -9.00
CA THR A 66 0.45 -9.83 -8.17
C THR A 66 0.30 -9.40 -6.70
N ILE A 67 0.73 -10.27 -5.79
CA ILE A 67 1.08 -9.86 -4.43
C ILE A 67 2.51 -9.33 -4.46
N SER A 68 2.73 -8.12 -3.97
CA SER A 68 4.04 -7.45 -4.00
C SER A 68 5.11 -8.22 -3.24
N GLN A 69 6.36 -8.09 -3.65
CA GLN A 69 7.55 -8.62 -2.96
C GLN A 69 7.52 -8.23 -1.47
N PRO A 70 7.88 -9.14 -0.55
CA PRO A 70 7.87 -8.84 0.90
C PRO A 70 8.63 -7.58 1.29
N TYR A 71 9.79 -7.34 0.67
CA TYR A 71 10.56 -6.13 0.90
C TYR A 71 9.80 -4.86 0.52
N MET A 72 9.10 -4.87 -0.62
CA MET A 72 8.31 -3.70 -1.05
C MET A 72 7.16 -3.41 -0.08
N VAL A 73 6.45 -4.46 0.37
CA VAL A 73 5.40 -4.33 1.39
C VAL A 73 5.96 -3.68 2.66
N ALA A 74 7.06 -4.20 3.19
CA ALA A 74 7.70 -3.67 4.40
C ALA A 74 8.19 -2.23 4.21
N ARG A 75 8.88 -1.94 3.09
CA ARG A 75 9.45 -0.62 2.82
C ARG A 75 8.38 0.45 2.64
N MET A 76 7.34 0.17 1.85
CA MET A 76 6.23 1.10 1.67
C MET A 76 5.49 1.38 2.98
N THR A 77 5.29 0.35 3.80
CA THR A 77 4.65 0.49 5.12
C THR A 77 5.51 1.33 6.08
N GLU A 78 6.82 1.07 6.14
CA GLU A 78 7.77 1.81 6.99
C GLU A 78 7.78 3.31 6.65
N LEU A 79 7.77 3.66 5.36
CA LEU A 79 7.77 5.05 4.88
C LEU A 79 6.55 5.86 5.34
N LEU A 80 5.43 5.21 5.61
CA LEU A 80 4.22 5.88 6.10
C LEU A 80 4.34 6.34 7.55
N CYS A 81 5.27 5.79 8.36
CA CYS A 81 5.46 6.14 9.78
C CYS A 81 4.16 6.06 10.60
N LEU A 82 3.44 4.96 10.50
CA LEU A 82 2.10 4.79 11.07
C LEU A 82 2.09 4.69 12.60
N SER A 83 0.96 5.04 13.17
CA SER A 83 0.61 4.83 14.58
C SER A 83 -0.70 4.06 14.68
N GLY A 84 -0.96 3.43 15.84
CA GLY A 84 -2.23 2.71 16.08
C GLY A 84 -3.50 3.57 16.04
N LYS A 85 -3.38 4.88 15.76
CA LYS A 85 -4.51 5.80 15.55
C LYS A 85 -4.62 6.30 14.12
N SER A 86 -3.64 6.01 13.27
CA SER A 86 -3.58 6.49 11.90
C SER A 86 -4.77 6.00 11.08
N ARG A 87 -5.25 6.85 10.21
CA ARG A 87 -6.27 6.59 9.19
C ARG A 87 -5.56 6.40 7.86
N VAL A 88 -5.72 5.25 7.24
CA VAL A 88 -4.95 4.88 6.05
C VAL A 88 -5.87 4.54 4.89
N LEU A 89 -5.55 5.06 3.72
CA LEU A 89 -6.10 4.63 2.44
C LEU A 89 -5.06 3.74 1.74
N GLU A 90 -5.48 2.56 1.34
CA GLU A 90 -4.76 1.71 0.39
C GLU A 90 -5.46 1.74 -0.95
N VAL A 91 -4.70 1.88 -2.03
CA VAL A 91 -5.18 1.79 -3.42
C VAL A 91 -4.60 0.55 -4.06
N GLY A 92 -5.48 -0.41 -4.40
CA GLY A 92 -5.11 -1.72 -4.90
C GLY A 92 -5.05 -2.77 -3.77
N THR A 93 -6.21 -3.32 -3.38
CA THR A 93 -6.31 -4.36 -2.33
C THR A 93 -5.63 -5.67 -2.72
N GLY A 94 -5.80 -6.07 -3.98
CA GLY A 94 -5.24 -7.30 -4.53
C GLY A 94 -5.59 -8.54 -3.69
N SER A 95 -4.58 -9.17 -3.09
CA SER A 95 -4.76 -10.33 -2.21
C SER A 95 -5.24 -9.99 -0.80
N GLY A 96 -5.24 -8.71 -0.40
CA GLY A 96 -5.50 -8.27 0.97
C GLY A 96 -4.28 -8.33 1.92
N TYR A 97 -3.11 -8.78 1.46
CA TYR A 97 -1.94 -8.92 2.32
C TYR A 97 -1.42 -7.57 2.84
N GLN A 98 -1.28 -6.57 1.97
CA GLN A 98 -0.86 -5.24 2.38
C GLN A 98 -1.90 -4.59 3.30
N ALA A 99 -3.20 -4.78 3.04
CA ALA A 99 -4.28 -4.33 3.93
C ALA A 99 -4.17 -4.95 5.32
N ALA A 100 -3.86 -6.27 5.41
CA ALA A 100 -3.64 -6.95 6.68
C ALA A 100 -2.43 -6.37 7.44
N VAL A 101 -1.32 -6.09 6.74
CA VAL A 101 -0.13 -5.44 7.34
C VAL A 101 -0.46 -4.05 7.88
N LEU A 102 -1.20 -3.24 7.13
CA LEU A 102 -1.66 -1.93 7.57
C LEU A 102 -2.62 -2.04 8.77
N GLY A 103 -3.51 -3.05 8.77
CA GLY A 103 -4.48 -3.30 9.83
C GLY A 103 -3.85 -3.60 11.19
N GLU A 104 -2.63 -4.17 11.24
CA GLU A 104 -1.88 -4.39 12.47
C GLU A 104 -1.22 -3.10 13.02
N LEU A 105 -0.99 -2.11 12.17
CA LEU A 105 -0.17 -0.94 12.48
C LEU A 105 -0.96 0.35 12.64
N ALA A 106 -2.18 0.40 12.10
CA ALA A 106 -3.00 1.60 12.06
C ALA A 106 -4.39 1.39 12.67
N GLY A 107 -5.08 2.48 12.95
CA GLY A 107 -6.40 2.47 13.59
C GLY A 107 -7.54 2.08 12.67
N GLN A 108 -7.55 2.61 11.47
CA GLN A 108 -8.58 2.37 10.45
C GLN A 108 -7.98 2.35 9.06
N ILE A 109 -8.37 1.36 8.26
CA ILE A 109 -7.92 1.17 6.88
C ILE A 109 -9.14 1.15 5.96
N TRP A 110 -9.05 1.91 4.89
CA TRP A 110 -9.91 1.78 3.71
C TRP A 110 -9.03 1.29 2.58
N THR A 111 -9.41 0.19 1.92
CA THR A 111 -8.66 -0.35 0.79
C THR A 111 -9.57 -0.42 -0.42
N VAL A 112 -9.18 0.24 -1.51
CA VAL A 112 -9.99 0.36 -2.72
C VAL A 112 -9.47 -0.61 -3.78
N GLU A 113 -10.37 -1.43 -4.31
CA GLU A 113 -10.08 -2.41 -5.37
C GLU A 113 -11.07 -2.24 -6.53
N ARG A 114 -10.55 -2.19 -7.76
CA ARG A 114 -11.38 -2.04 -8.97
C ARG A 114 -11.94 -3.37 -9.50
N ILE A 115 -11.34 -4.49 -9.14
CA ILE A 115 -11.71 -5.82 -9.63
C ILE A 115 -12.58 -6.50 -8.57
N SER A 116 -13.85 -6.71 -8.90
CA SER A 116 -14.86 -7.20 -7.94
C SER A 116 -14.52 -8.54 -7.31
N GLU A 117 -13.93 -9.47 -8.09
CA GLU A 117 -13.53 -10.78 -7.59
C GLU A 117 -12.40 -10.70 -6.58
N LEU A 118 -11.43 -9.78 -6.78
CA LEU A 118 -10.34 -9.56 -5.83
C LEU A 118 -10.87 -8.87 -4.57
N ALA A 119 -11.69 -7.83 -4.72
CA ALA A 119 -12.30 -7.13 -3.59
C ALA A 119 -13.05 -8.11 -2.67
N LYS A 120 -13.92 -8.96 -3.26
CA LYS A 120 -14.68 -9.96 -2.51
C LYS A 120 -13.78 -10.98 -1.82
N SER A 121 -12.80 -11.54 -2.53
CA SER A 121 -11.89 -12.55 -1.96
C SER A 121 -11.03 -11.98 -0.84
N ALA A 122 -10.57 -10.74 -0.98
CA ALA A 122 -9.79 -10.07 0.05
C ALA A 122 -10.65 -9.75 1.29
N GLU A 123 -11.89 -9.27 1.11
CA GLU A 123 -12.83 -9.01 2.20
C GLU A 123 -13.10 -10.27 3.01
N GLU A 124 -13.46 -11.38 2.34
CA GLU A 124 -13.71 -12.68 2.98
C GLU A 124 -12.48 -13.17 3.78
N LEU A 125 -11.28 -12.98 3.23
CA LEU A 125 -10.05 -13.40 3.90
C LEU A 125 -9.72 -12.51 5.09
N LEU A 126 -9.83 -11.20 4.97
CA LEU A 126 -9.59 -10.23 6.04
C LEU A 126 -10.57 -10.43 7.20
N ASP A 127 -11.84 -10.67 6.89
CA ASP A 127 -12.86 -11.01 7.89
C ASP A 127 -12.55 -12.32 8.63
N ALA A 128 -12.11 -13.35 7.90
CA ALA A 128 -11.71 -14.63 8.48
C ALA A 128 -10.49 -14.50 9.44
N PHE A 129 -9.60 -13.53 9.18
CA PHE A 129 -8.50 -13.17 10.08
C PHE A 129 -8.91 -12.21 11.22
N GLY A 130 -10.14 -11.69 11.20
CA GLY A 130 -10.68 -10.83 12.25
C GLY A 130 -10.26 -9.37 12.16
N TYR A 131 -9.86 -8.86 10.98
CA TYR A 131 -9.50 -7.45 10.77
C TYR A 131 -10.74 -6.54 10.73
N GLN A 132 -11.29 -6.22 11.91
CA GLN A 132 -12.47 -5.36 12.07
C GLN A 132 -12.21 -3.89 11.70
N ASN A 133 -10.96 -3.47 11.61
CA ASN A 133 -10.53 -2.12 11.29
C ASN A 133 -10.16 -1.91 9.82
N VAL A 134 -10.36 -2.92 8.97
CA VAL A 134 -10.12 -2.85 7.52
C VAL A 134 -11.45 -2.90 6.79
N ARG A 135 -11.67 -1.97 5.85
CA ARG A 135 -12.85 -1.92 4.98
C ARG A 135 -12.41 -2.02 3.53
N VAL A 136 -12.93 -3.01 2.82
CA VAL A 136 -12.72 -3.17 1.37
C VAL A 136 -13.81 -2.40 0.63
N ILE A 137 -13.40 -1.56 -0.31
CA ILE A 137 -14.26 -0.71 -1.14
C ILE A 137 -14.08 -1.12 -2.60
N LEU A 138 -15.16 -1.47 -3.27
CA LEU A 138 -15.15 -1.69 -4.73
C LEU A 138 -15.25 -0.34 -5.42
N GLY A 139 -14.24 0.04 -6.21
CA GLY A 139 -14.25 1.33 -6.90
C GLY A 139 -12.95 1.67 -7.64
N ASP A 140 -12.92 2.86 -8.22
CA ASP A 140 -11.72 3.44 -8.84
C ASP A 140 -10.79 4.04 -7.77
N GLY A 141 -9.70 3.35 -7.49
CA GLY A 141 -8.73 3.78 -6.48
C GLY A 141 -7.97 5.05 -6.86
N THR A 142 -7.93 5.45 -8.14
CA THR A 142 -7.26 6.70 -8.56
C THR A 142 -7.93 7.94 -8.00
N THR A 143 -9.23 7.87 -7.74
CA THR A 143 -10.02 8.95 -7.11
C THR A 143 -10.04 8.84 -5.58
N GLY A 144 -9.43 7.81 -5.02
CA GLY A 144 -9.39 7.56 -3.59
C GLY A 144 -10.75 7.19 -2.99
N PHE A 145 -10.96 7.59 -1.73
CA PHE A 145 -12.23 7.42 -1.02
C PHE A 145 -12.49 8.66 -0.15
N PRO A 146 -13.04 9.73 -0.74
CA PRO A 146 -13.17 11.04 -0.11
C PRO A 146 -14.09 11.04 1.12
N GLU A 147 -15.04 10.09 1.21
CA GLU A 147 -15.98 9.98 2.34
C GLU A 147 -15.30 9.71 3.70
N ALA A 148 -14.09 9.17 3.66
CA ALA A 148 -13.33 8.90 4.88
C ALA A 148 -12.06 9.77 5.02
N ALA A 149 -11.80 10.69 4.08
CA ALA A 149 -10.69 11.63 4.20
C ALA A 149 -10.84 12.59 5.40
N PRO A 150 -9.76 13.20 5.90
CA PRO A 150 -8.38 13.06 5.44
C PRO A 150 -7.68 11.81 6.00
N TYR A 151 -6.59 11.38 5.31
CA TYR A 151 -5.79 10.23 5.69
C TYR A 151 -4.40 10.63 6.20
N ASP A 152 -3.94 10.00 7.27
CA ASP A 152 -2.57 10.15 7.77
C ASP A 152 -1.56 9.44 6.86
N GLY A 153 -1.99 8.35 6.21
CA GLY A 153 -1.22 7.58 5.25
C GLY A 153 -2.02 7.20 4.02
N ILE A 154 -1.40 7.29 2.84
CA ILE A 154 -1.95 6.73 1.58
C ILE A 154 -0.89 5.80 0.98
N LEU A 155 -1.26 4.56 0.67
CA LEU A 155 -0.36 3.58 0.07
C LEU A 155 -0.95 3.09 -1.24
N VAL A 156 -0.22 3.28 -2.35
CA VAL A 156 -0.67 2.88 -3.69
C VAL A 156 0.17 1.70 -4.18
N THR A 157 -0.48 0.58 -4.44
CA THR A 157 0.17 -0.69 -4.83
C THR A 157 0.23 -0.91 -6.33
N ALA A 158 0.05 0.15 -7.12
CA ALA A 158 0.10 0.16 -8.57
C ALA A 158 0.82 1.42 -9.08
N ALA A 159 1.46 1.35 -10.24
CA ALA A 159 2.24 2.46 -10.81
C ALA A 159 1.36 3.46 -11.54
N ALA A 160 1.47 4.74 -11.20
CA ALA A 160 0.74 5.83 -11.82
C ALA A 160 1.63 6.64 -12.79
N PRO A 161 1.06 7.28 -13.84
CA PRO A 161 1.80 8.19 -14.70
C PRO A 161 2.26 9.47 -13.98
N ARG A 162 1.54 9.84 -12.95
CA ARG A 162 1.79 10.98 -12.05
C ARG A 162 1.03 10.76 -10.74
N VAL A 163 1.33 11.54 -9.71
CA VAL A 163 0.55 11.50 -8.46
C VAL A 163 -0.87 11.99 -8.73
N PRO A 164 -1.92 11.16 -8.49
CA PRO A 164 -3.31 11.57 -8.67
C PRO A 164 -3.67 12.76 -7.76
N GLU A 165 -4.29 13.77 -8.32
CA GLU A 165 -4.66 14.99 -7.58
C GLU A 165 -5.71 14.69 -6.49
N SER A 166 -6.65 13.80 -6.79
CA SER A 166 -7.65 13.34 -5.82
C SER A 166 -7.01 12.70 -4.57
N LEU A 167 -5.91 11.97 -4.73
CA LEU A 167 -5.18 11.39 -3.59
C LEU A 167 -4.42 12.46 -2.80
N ARG A 168 -3.81 13.45 -3.48
CA ARG A 168 -3.17 14.59 -2.80
C ARG A 168 -4.16 15.34 -1.90
N ARG A 169 -5.35 15.62 -2.41
CA ARG A 169 -6.42 16.33 -1.67
C ARG A 169 -6.88 15.58 -0.42
N GLN A 170 -6.83 14.26 -0.45
CA GLN A 170 -7.24 13.40 0.66
C GLN A 170 -6.14 13.15 1.70
N LEU A 171 -4.89 13.58 1.46
CA LEU A 171 -3.81 13.44 2.43
C LEU A 171 -3.94 14.51 3.53
N ALA A 172 -3.81 14.12 4.79
CA ALA A 172 -3.82 15.04 5.92
C ALA A 172 -2.56 15.91 5.95
N VAL A 173 -2.61 17.07 6.59
CA VAL A 173 -1.40 17.85 6.89
C VAL A 173 -0.47 17.01 7.78
N GLY A 174 0.80 16.91 7.42
CA GLY A 174 1.77 16.00 8.03
C GLY A 174 1.63 14.54 7.59
N GLY A 175 0.62 14.22 6.75
CA GLY A 175 0.41 12.89 6.21
C GLY A 175 1.43 12.51 5.13
N ARG A 176 1.53 11.22 4.86
CA ARG A 176 2.49 10.62 3.93
C ARG A 176 1.79 9.72 2.92
N MET A 177 2.13 9.88 1.66
CA MET A 177 1.71 8.96 0.60
C MET A 177 2.92 8.28 -0.01
N VAL A 178 2.80 6.98 -0.25
CA VAL A 178 3.83 6.18 -0.93
C VAL A 178 3.20 5.61 -2.20
N ILE A 179 3.78 5.96 -3.35
CA ILE A 179 3.23 5.64 -4.65
C ILE A 179 4.35 5.37 -5.67
N PRO A 180 4.27 4.30 -6.48
CA PRO A 180 5.14 4.12 -7.64
C PRO A 180 4.74 5.09 -8.75
N ILE A 181 5.69 5.85 -9.30
CA ILE A 181 5.48 6.79 -10.41
C ILE A 181 6.31 6.37 -11.60
N SER A 182 5.73 6.40 -12.79
CA SER A 182 6.40 6.05 -14.04
C SER A 182 7.57 7.01 -14.33
N ALA A 183 8.75 6.44 -14.56
CA ALA A 183 9.99 7.16 -14.88
C ALA A 183 10.58 6.71 -16.23
N GLY A 184 9.73 6.50 -17.23
CA GLY A 184 10.10 6.02 -18.56
C GLY A 184 10.09 4.50 -18.65
N TYR A 185 11.23 3.81 -18.48
CA TYR A 185 11.32 2.34 -18.58
C TYR A 185 11.18 1.61 -17.22
N SER A 186 11.09 2.35 -16.12
CA SER A 186 10.94 1.85 -14.75
C SER A 186 9.96 2.74 -14.01
N GLU A 187 9.60 2.35 -12.81
CA GLU A 187 8.87 3.19 -11.86
C GLU A 187 9.80 3.59 -10.72
N ASP A 188 9.60 4.80 -10.21
CA ASP A 188 10.24 5.31 -9.02
C ASP A 188 9.26 5.28 -7.84
N LEU A 189 9.57 4.50 -6.80
CA LEU A 189 8.83 4.58 -5.55
C LEU A 189 9.00 5.97 -4.96
N THR A 190 7.92 6.73 -4.90
CA THR A 190 7.91 8.13 -4.48
C THR A 190 7.21 8.26 -3.14
N LEU A 191 7.89 8.92 -2.20
CA LEU A 191 7.29 9.41 -0.96
C LEU A 191 6.82 10.85 -1.19
N VAL A 192 5.52 11.09 -0.95
CA VAL A 192 4.88 12.41 -0.99
C VAL A 192 4.48 12.78 0.44
N GLU A 193 4.98 13.90 0.94
CA GLU A 193 4.67 14.42 2.28
C GLU A 193 3.88 15.72 2.13
N ARG A 194 2.71 15.82 2.76
CA ARG A 194 1.98 17.08 2.88
C ARG A 194 2.54 17.87 4.06
N LEU A 195 3.23 18.97 3.78
CA LEU A 195 3.98 19.72 4.80
C LEU A 195 3.04 20.58 5.65
N ALA A 196 2.55 21.65 5.10
CA ALA A 196 1.60 22.56 5.74
C ALA A 196 0.79 23.22 4.64
N ASP A 197 -0.36 23.75 5.00
CA ASP A 197 -1.05 24.67 4.11
C ASP A 197 -0.18 25.93 3.98
N MET A 198 0.13 26.34 2.74
CA MET A 198 0.82 27.61 2.56
C MET A 198 -0.07 28.72 3.07
N PRO A 199 0.46 29.73 3.75
CA PRO A 199 -0.30 30.90 4.10
C PRO A 199 -0.90 31.51 2.81
N PRO A 200 -2.11 32.07 2.87
CA PRO A 200 -2.71 32.71 1.72
C PRO A 200 -1.71 33.72 1.13
N GLY A 201 -1.63 33.74 -0.21
CA GLY A 201 -0.80 34.70 -0.92
C GLY A 201 -1.15 36.15 -0.53
N PRO A 202 -0.38 37.14 -0.99
CA PRO A 202 -0.65 38.52 -0.65
C PRO A 202 -2.11 38.88 -0.99
N PRO A 203 -2.75 39.80 -0.24
CA PRO A 203 -4.19 40.06 -0.30
C PRO A 203 -4.71 40.51 -1.68
N ASP A 204 -3.84 40.87 -2.60
CA ASP A 204 -4.17 41.30 -3.97
C ASP A 204 -3.95 40.20 -5.03
N ALA A 205 -3.62 38.95 -4.64
CA ALA A 205 -3.52 37.85 -5.58
C ALA A 205 -4.94 37.40 -5.98
N PRO A 206 -5.24 37.19 -7.29
CA PRO A 206 -6.53 36.66 -7.70
C PRO A 206 -6.73 35.30 -7.05
N VAL A 207 -7.76 35.17 -6.25
CA VAL A 207 -8.16 33.91 -5.59
C VAL A 207 -9.01 33.14 -6.60
N ASP A 208 -8.38 32.27 -7.38
CA ASP A 208 -9.11 31.18 -8.00
C ASP A 208 -9.35 30.13 -6.88
N ASP A 209 -10.56 29.59 -6.81
CA ASP A 209 -10.97 28.59 -5.81
C ASP A 209 -10.07 27.31 -5.79
N GLU A 210 -9.11 27.20 -6.70
CA GLU A 210 -8.09 26.17 -6.80
C GLU A 210 -6.77 26.53 -6.06
N ASP A 211 -6.61 27.73 -5.54
CA ASP A 211 -5.37 28.27 -4.98
C ASP A 211 -5.16 28.00 -3.47
N VAL A 212 -5.67 26.89 -2.95
CA VAL A 212 -5.07 26.33 -1.73
C VAL A 212 -3.77 25.65 -2.16
N ARG A 213 -2.69 26.42 -2.21
CA ARG A 213 -1.34 25.89 -2.51
C ARG A 213 -0.89 24.99 -1.38
N TRP A 214 -1.22 23.72 -1.51
CA TRP A 214 -0.70 22.72 -0.59
C TRP A 214 0.78 22.51 -0.86
N ALA A 215 1.60 22.68 0.17
CA ALA A 215 3.02 22.39 0.06
C ALA A 215 3.24 20.88 0.18
N PHE A 216 3.66 20.24 -0.90
CA PHE A 216 4.09 18.86 -0.92
C PHE A 216 5.59 18.76 -1.13
N ARG A 217 6.21 17.78 -0.48
CA ARG A 217 7.56 17.34 -0.78
C ARG A 217 7.47 15.96 -1.42
N GLU A 218 8.10 15.80 -2.57
CA GLU A 218 8.24 14.53 -3.26
C GLU A 218 9.69 14.07 -3.21
N THR A 219 9.91 12.81 -2.85
CA THR A 219 11.24 12.22 -2.73
C THR A 219 11.23 10.85 -3.37
N THR A 220 12.07 10.63 -4.40
CA THR A 220 12.31 9.30 -4.96
C THR A 220 13.10 8.46 -3.95
N VAL A 221 12.59 7.27 -3.65
CA VAL A 221 13.17 6.37 -2.64
C VAL A 221 14.03 5.28 -3.28
N LEU A 222 13.48 4.60 -4.28
CA LEU A 222 14.16 3.53 -5.02
C LEU A 222 13.41 3.22 -6.32
N SER A 223 14.08 2.58 -7.29
CA SER A 223 13.41 2.05 -8.48
C SER A 223 12.66 0.76 -8.17
N CYS A 224 11.52 0.58 -8.82
CA CYS A 224 10.63 -0.57 -8.61
C CYS A 224 9.90 -0.94 -9.92
N VAL A 225 9.10 -2.02 -9.84
CA VAL A 225 8.19 -2.44 -10.92
C VAL A 225 6.86 -2.82 -10.30
N PHE A 226 5.78 -2.22 -10.79
CA PHE A 226 4.42 -2.48 -10.34
C PHE A 226 3.49 -2.67 -11.55
N VAL A 227 2.32 -3.25 -11.32
CA VAL A 227 1.23 -3.25 -12.29
C VAL A 227 0.72 -1.81 -12.49
N PRO A 228 0.16 -1.46 -13.67
CA PRO A 228 -0.34 -0.10 -13.91
C PRO A 228 -1.55 0.22 -13.04
N LEU A 229 -1.60 1.45 -12.53
CA LEU A 229 -2.76 2.03 -11.85
C LEU A 229 -3.78 2.45 -12.91
N ILE A 230 -4.86 1.69 -13.03
CA ILE A 230 -5.92 1.91 -14.02
C ILE A 230 -7.07 2.69 -13.39
N GLY A 231 -7.51 3.78 -14.01
CA GLY A 231 -8.65 4.57 -13.56
C GLY A 231 -8.64 6.00 -14.09
N ALA A 232 -9.56 6.82 -13.64
CA ALA A 232 -9.80 8.19 -14.16
C ALA A 232 -8.58 9.12 -14.03
N GLU A 233 -7.75 8.95 -13.01
CA GLU A 233 -6.50 9.72 -12.82
C GLU A 233 -5.25 8.84 -12.96
N GLY A 234 -5.38 7.64 -13.57
CA GLY A 234 -4.31 6.70 -13.84
C GLY A 234 -4.06 6.48 -15.33
N TYR A 235 -3.83 5.22 -15.70
CA TYR A 235 -3.78 4.78 -17.09
C TYR A 235 -5.18 4.38 -17.57
N ASP A 236 -5.40 4.44 -18.88
CA ASP A 236 -6.59 3.91 -19.52
C ASP A 236 -6.63 2.37 -19.40
N ALA A 237 -7.87 1.79 -19.43
CA ALA A 237 -8.10 0.35 -19.27
C ALA A 237 -7.84 -0.45 -20.56
#